data_f630f59c386165f58d945739cf8917b4
#
_entry.id   f630f59c386165f58d945739cf8917b4
#
_cell.length_a   1.000
_cell.length_b   1.000
_cell.length_c   1.000
_cell.angle_alpha   90.00
_cell.angle_beta   90.00
_cell.angle_gamma   90.00
#
_symmetry.space_group_name_H-M   'P 1'
#
loop_
_entity.id
_entity.type
_entity.pdbx_description
1 polymer ?
#
loop_
_entity_poly.entity_id
_entity_poly.type
_entity_poly.pdbx_seq_one_letter_code
_entity_poly.pdbx_strand_id
1 'polypeptide(L)'
;MDENLKAPSVAAKWLFILCLPILLLTASIGWAVNSLWLYKYGFEKYEIRQTTGLAEVELDKAARDLISYFNSGDEYISLIVVKDTKSFELFNQREIVHLGDVKGLIRLDYWVLLGILIYVFGYTGVSFFRQRREGWRRLAWEVVSGSSLTLALMLALGLGTLLGFDQ
;
A
#
# COMPACT_ATOMS: atom_id res chain seq x y z
N MET A 1 -6.68 -15.31 43.64
CA MET A 1 -5.63 -15.73 42.68
C MET A 1 -5.57 -14.65 41.61
N ASP A 2 -5.07 -13.48 42.00
CA ASP A 2 -4.99 -12.29 41.13
C ASP A 2 -3.57 -12.21 40.59
N GLU A 3 -3.35 -12.93 39.49
CA GLU A 3 -2.11 -12.79 38.74
C GLU A 3 -2.11 -11.39 38.12
N ASN A 4 -1.21 -10.55 38.60
CA ASN A 4 -0.89 -9.23 38.12
C ASN A 4 -0.97 -9.13 36.59
N LEU A 5 -2.10 -8.71 36.07
CA LEU A 5 -2.31 -8.39 34.65
C LEU A 5 -1.50 -7.13 34.34
N LYS A 6 -0.17 -7.30 34.18
CA LYS A 6 0.75 -6.20 33.89
C LYS A 6 0.25 -5.46 32.63
N ALA A 7 0.23 -4.12 32.72
CA ALA A 7 0.01 -3.27 31.54
C ALA A 7 0.98 -3.67 30.42
N PRO A 8 0.60 -3.50 29.13
CA PRO A 8 1.51 -3.76 28.03
C PRO A 8 2.82 -3.01 28.26
N SER A 9 3.93 -3.67 27.94
CA SER A 9 5.26 -3.08 28.16
C SER A 9 5.40 -1.76 27.39
N VAL A 10 6.24 -0.87 27.89
CA VAL A 10 6.53 0.42 27.21
C VAL A 10 6.99 0.18 25.77
N ALA A 11 7.78 -0.87 25.55
CA ALA A 11 8.23 -1.27 24.21
C ALA A 11 7.05 -1.64 23.28
N ALA A 12 6.08 -2.42 23.77
CA ALA A 12 4.89 -2.79 22.97
C ALA A 12 4.07 -1.55 22.61
N LYS A 13 3.94 -0.59 23.52
CA LYS A 13 3.25 0.68 23.25
C LYS A 13 3.93 1.46 22.11
N TRP A 14 5.25 1.65 22.21
CA TRP A 14 5.98 2.37 21.16
C TRP A 14 5.94 1.66 19.82
N LEU A 15 6.05 0.33 19.83
CA LEU A 15 5.90 -0.48 18.63
C LEU A 15 4.52 -0.29 18.00
N PHE A 16 3.44 -0.28 18.81
CA PHE A 16 2.09 -0.02 18.32
C PHE A 16 1.98 1.35 17.63
N ILE A 17 2.50 2.40 18.26
CA ILE A 17 2.48 3.76 17.71
C ILE A 17 3.24 3.82 16.38
N LEU A 18 4.41 3.17 16.28
CA LEU A 18 5.22 3.12 15.05
C LEU A 18 4.59 2.25 13.95
N CYS A 19 3.82 1.23 14.32
CA CYS A 19 3.11 0.40 13.35
C CYS A 19 2.00 1.15 12.62
N LEU A 20 1.38 2.18 13.21
CA LEU A 20 0.27 2.90 12.59
C LEU A 20 0.64 3.65 11.30
N PRO A 21 1.73 4.43 11.24
CA PRO A 21 2.19 5.01 9.96
C PRO A 21 2.49 3.97 8.90
N ILE A 22 3.16 2.87 9.28
CA ILE A 22 3.50 1.80 8.33
C ILE A 22 2.23 1.09 7.85
N LEU A 23 1.25 0.85 8.73
CA LEU A 23 -0.05 0.29 8.38
C LEU A 23 -0.76 1.14 7.32
N LEU A 24 -0.81 2.45 7.52
CA LEU A 24 -1.46 3.36 6.58
C LEU A 24 -0.73 3.39 5.24
N LEU A 25 0.60 3.40 5.26
CA LEU A 25 1.41 3.40 4.05
C LEU A 25 1.20 2.11 3.24
N THR A 26 1.39 0.95 3.86
CA THR A 26 1.24 -0.35 3.19
C THR A 26 -0.19 -0.59 2.70
N ALA A 27 -1.19 -0.22 3.50
CA ALA A 27 -2.60 -0.30 3.08
C ALA A 27 -2.90 0.62 1.89
N SER A 28 -2.29 1.82 1.85
CA SER A 28 -2.45 2.75 0.73
C SER A 28 -1.78 2.23 -0.55
N ILE A 29 -0.60 1.63 -0.45
CA ILE A 29 0.09 1.00 -1.59
C ILE A 29 -0.75 -0.17 -2.11
N GLY A 30 -1.18 -1.07 -1.23
CA GLY A 30 -2.01 -2.21 -1.60
C GLY A 30 -3.33 -1.78 -2.26
N TRP A 31 -3.96 -0.72 -1.76
CA TRP A 31 -5.15 -0.15 -2.39
C TRP A 31 -4.84 0.44 -3.77
N ALA A 32 -3.77 1.23 -3.89
CA ALA A 32 -3.39 1.87 -5.15
C ALA A 32 -3.09 0.86 -6.26
N VAL A 33 -2.33 -0.19 -5.95
CA VAL A 33 -1.99 -1.26 -6.90
C VAL A 33 -3.22 -2.00 -7.41
N ASN A 34 -4.27 -2.12 -6.61
CA ASN A 34 -5.50 -2.82 -6.96
C ASN A 34 -6.62 -1.91 -7.46
N SER A 35 -6.39 -0.60 -7.52
CA SER A 35 -7.43 0.37 -7.89
C SER A 35 -7.47 0.63 -9.39
N LEU A 36 -8.37 -0.04 -10.11
CA LEU A 36 -8.60 0.23 -11.54
C LEU A 36 -8.91 1.71 -11.82
N TRP A 37 -9.63 2.36 -10.90
CA TRP A 37 -9.93 3.79 -11.01
C TRP A 37 -8.65 4.64 -11.06
N LEU A 38 -7.66 4.31 -10.25
CA LEU A 38 -6.40 5.05 -10.20
C LEU A 38 -5.60 4.90 -11.51
N TYR A 39 -5.59 3.69 -12.10
CA TYR A 39 -4.98 3.47 -13.42
C TYR A 39 -5.67 4.29 -14.49
N LYS A 40 -7.02 4.27 -14.55
CA LYS A 40 -7.80 5.06 -15.51
C LYS A 40 -7.54 6.55 -15.36
N TYR A 41 -7.57 7.05 -14.13
CA TYR A 41 -7.23 8.45 -13.84
C TYR A 41 -5.82 8.82 -14.33
N GLY A 42 -4.85 7.93 -14.12
CA GLY A 42 -3.48 8.13 -14.62
C GLY A 42 -3.43 8.14 -16.15
N PHE A 43 -4.12 7.23 -16.82
CA PHE A 43 -4.17 7.18 -18.27
C PHE A 43 -4.78 8.44 -18.89
N GLU A 44 -5.83 8.97 -18.28
CA GLU A 44 -6.45 10.22 -18.70
C GLU A 44 -5.56 11.44 -18.43
N LYS A 45 -5.04 11.55 -17.20
CA LYS A 45 -4.20 12.67 -16.76
C LYS A 45 -2.92 12.84 -17.58
N TYR A 46 -2.29 11.73 -17.96
CA TYR A 46 -1.03 11.70 -18.72
C TYR A 46 -1.25 11.45 -20.21
N GLU A 47 -2.48 11.56 -20.69
CA GLU A 47 -2.85 11.44 -22.11
C GLU A 47 -2.27 10.15 -22.77
N ILE A 48 -2.23 9.04 -22.02
CA ILE A 48 -1.64 7.77 -22.48
C ILE A 48 -2.29 7.28 -23.78
N ARG A 49 -3.59 7.53 -23.96
CA ARG A 49 -4.30 7.22 -25.20
C ARG A 49 -3.70 7.93 -26.42
N GLN A 50 -3.34 9.21 -26.27
CA GLN A 50 -2.76 10.00 -27.36
C GLN A 50 -1.33 9.55 -27.66
N THR A 51 -0.56 9.28 -26.63
CA THR A 51 0.84 8.88 -26.73
C THR A 51 1.00 7.49 -27.32
N THR A 52 0.16 6.53 -26.91
CA THR A 52 0.24 5.13 -27.37
C THR A 52 -0.60 4.86 -28.61
N GLY A 53 -1.66 5.65 -28.85
CA GLY A 53 -2.67 5.41 -29.89
C GLY A 53 -3.54 4.17 -29.64
N LEU A 54 -3.54 3.65 -28.38
CA LEU A 54 -4.40 2.52 -28.01
C LEU A 54 -5.83 2.99 -27.76
N ALA A 55 -6.80 2.13 -28.08
CA ALA A 55 -8.20 2.36 -27.73
C ALA A 55 -8.39 2.28 -26.21
N GLU A 56 -9.37 3.00 -25.68
CA GLU A 56 -9.69 3.00 -24.25
C GLU A 56 -9.96 1.59 -23.71
N VAL A 57 -10.62 0.74 -24.50
CA VAL A 57 -10.88 -0.66 -24.14
C VAL A 57 -9.60 -1.46 -23.94
N GLU A 58 -8.57 -1.22 -24.77
CA GLU A 58 -7.28 -1.89 -24.65
C GLU A 58 -6.49 -1.37 -23.44
N LEU A 59 -6.57 -0.08 -23.12
CA LEU A 59 -5.99 0.48 -21.90
C LEU A 59 -6.67 -0.08 -20.64
N ASP A 60 -8.00 -0.19 -20.64
CA ASP A 60 -8.77 -0.79 -19.56
C ASP A 60 -8.39 -2.26 -19.34
N LYS A 61 -8.22 -3.01 -20.46
CA LYS A 61 -7.73 -4.38 -20.39
C LYS A 61 -6.32 -4.44 -19.81
N ALA A 62 -5.42 -3.60 -20.30
CA ALA A 62 -4.04 -3.55 -19.81
C ALA A 62 -3.98 -3.26 -18.30
N ALA A 63 -4.80 -2.34 -17.77
CA ALA A 63 -4.88 -2.07 -16.34
C ALA A 63 -5.37 -3.29 -15.55
N ARG A 64 -6.41 -4.00 -16.01
CA ARG A 64 -6.90 -5.21 -15.34
C ARG A 64 -5.87 -6.34 -15.36
N ASP A 65 -5.20 -6.53 -16.47
CA ASP A 65 -4.19 -7.57 -16.66
C ASP A 65 -2.97 -7.28 -15.75
N LEU A 66 -2.56 -6.00 -15.60
CA LEU A 66 -1.53 -5.58 -14.64
C LEU A 66 -1.94 -5.89 -13.19
N ILE A 67 -3.16 -5.51 -12.78
CA ILE A 67 -3.68 -5.81 -11.45
C ILE A 67 -3.70 -7.33 -11.21
N SER A 68 -4.18 -8.09 -12.20
CA SER A 68 -4.21 -9.55 -12.14
C SER A 68 -2.81 -10.13 -12.00
N TYR A 69 -1.86 -9.66 -12.78
CA TYR A 69 -0.46 -10.08 -12.74
C TYR A 69 0.17 -9.84 -11.36
N PHE A 70 0.01 -8.66 -10.78
CA PHE A 70 0.58 -8.36 -9.45
C PHE A 70 0.01 -9.25 -8.34
N ASN A 71 -1.20 -9.79 -8.52
CA ASN A 71 -1.84 -10.69 -7.57
C ASN A 71 -1.72 -12.19 -7.95
N SER A 72 -1.15 -12.50 -9.11
CA SER A 72 -0.99 -13.90 -9.59
C SER A 72 0.27 -14.58 -9.04
N GLY A 73 0.41 -15.88 -9.35
CA GLY A 73 1.61 -16.66 -9.11
C GLY A 73 2.67 -16.54 -10.22
N ASP A 74 2.33 -15.94 -11.36
CA ASP A 74 3.16 -15.93 -12.55
C ASP A 74 4.48 -15.18 -12.31
N GLU A 75 5.57 -15.64 -12.90
CA GLU A 75 6.88 -15.02 -12.77
C GLU A 75 6.98 -13.77 -13.65
N TYR A 76 6.50 -13.86 -14.89
CA TYR A 76 6.57 -12.78 -15.87
C TYR A 76 5.18 -12.43 -16.40
N ILE A 77 5.00 -11.18 -16.76
CA ILE A 77 3.77 -10.70 -17.40
C ILE A 77 3.82 -10.98 -18.90
N SER A 78 2.70 -11.44 -19.46
CA SER A 78 2.46 -11.47 -20.91
C SER A 78 1.18 -10.69 -21.16
N LEU A 79 1.31 -9.47 -21.68
CA LEU A 79 0.19 -8.56 -21.92
C LEU A 79 0.14 -8.19 -23.41
N ILE A 80 -0.88 -8.72 -24.09
CA ILE A 80 -1.11 -8.50 -25.52
C ILE A 80 -2.23 -7.49 -25.70
N VAL A 81 -1.96 -6.43 -26.45
CA VAL A 81 -2.92 -5.40 -26.85
C VAL A 81 -3.10 -5.37 -28.35
N VAL A 82 -4.22 -4.83 -28.81
CA VAL A 82 -4.55 -4.70 -30.22
C VAL A 82 -4.55 -3.22 -30.62
N LYS A 83 -3.78 -2.91 -31.68
CA LYS A 83 -3.77 -1.60 -32.34
C LYS A 83 -3.87 -1.79 -33.85
N ASP A 84 -4.78 -1.10 -34.48
CA ASP A 84 -4.97 -1.15 -35.95
C ASP A 84 -5.05 -2.59 -36.52
N THR A 85 -5.83 -3.46 -35.82
CA THR A 85 -6.00 -4.90 -36.16
C THR A 85 -4.78 -5.79 -35.95
N LYS A 86 -3.65 -5.25 -35.42
CA LYS A 86 -2.45 -6.01 -35.11
C LYS A 86 -2.34 -6.18 -33.61
N SER A 87 -2.05 -7.41 -33.19
CA SER A 87 -1.73 -7.73 -31.80
C SER A 87 -0.22 -7.68 -31.58
N PHE A 88 0.21 -7.11 -30.47
CA PHE A 88 1.63 -7.06 -30.05
C PHE A 88 1.73 -7.09 -28.53
N GLU A 89 2.88 -7.50 -28.03
CA GLU A 89 3.19 -7.43 -26.60
C GLU A 89 3.41 -5.97 -26.19
N LEU A 90 2.71 -5.55 -25.12
CA LEU A 90 2.76 -4.18 -24.64
C LEU A 90 4.13 -3.82 -24.03
N PHE A 91 4.77 -4.78 -23.37
CA PHE A 91 6.02 -4.57 -22.65
C PHE A 91 7.21 -5.23 -23.34
N ASN A 92 8.34 -4.52 -23.38
CA ASN A 92 9.61 -5.10 -23.81
C ASN A 92 10.25 -5.94 -22.68
N GLN A 93 11.29 -6.71 -23.03
CA GLN A 93 11.93 -7.64 -22.08
C GLN A 93 12.47 -6.98 -20.80
N ARG A 94 12.96 -5.74 -20.88
CA ARG A 94 13.47 -5.01 -19.70
C ARG A 94 12.31 -4.58 -18.77
N GLU A 95 11.20 -4.17 -19.36
CA GLU A 95 10.00 -3.79 -18.64
C GLU A 95 9.37 -5.01 -17.96
N ILE A 96 9.35 -6.17 -18.62
CA ILE A 96 8.87 -7.43 -18.04
C ILE A 96 9.68 -7.81 -16.79
N VAL A 97 11.01 -7.75 -16.86
CA VAL A 97 11.88 -8.03 -15.71
C VAL A 97 11.62 -7.01 -14.59
N HIS A 98 11.56 -5.72 -14.93
CA HIS A 98 11.27 -4.67 -13.96
C HIS A 98 9.91 -4.85 -13.28
N LEU A 99 8.87 -5.22 -14.03
CA LEU A 99 7.55 -5.53 -13.46
C LEU A 99 7.60 -6.75 -12.52
N GLY A 100 8.47 -7.72 -12.78
CA GLY A 100 8.76 -8.83 -11.88
C GLY A 100 9.35 -8.36 -10.54
N ASP A 101 10.31 -7.43 -10.57
CA ASP A 101 10.90 -6.83 -9.38
C ASP A 101 9.86 -6.04 -8.58
N VAL A 102 9.06 -5.23 -9.27
CA VAL A 102 7.95 -4.47 -8.65
C VAL A 102 6.94 -5.41 -7.99
N LYS A 103 6.60 -6.54 -8.64
CA LYS A 103 5.73 -7.56 -8.04
C LYS A 103 6.33 -8.15 -6.76
N GLY A 104 7.65 -8.36 -6.75
CA GLY A 104 8.36 -8.80 -5.53
C GLY A 104 8.18 -7.81 -4.37
N LEU A 105 8.30 -6.50 -4.65
CA LEU A 105 8.08 -5.44 -3.66
C LEU A 105 6.62 -5.37 -3.18
N ILE A 106 5.65 -5.54 -4.08
CA ILE A 106 4.22 -5.57 -3.72
C ILE A 106 3.92 -6.77 -2.81
N ARG A 107 4.50 -7.95 -3.09
CA ARG A 107 4.37 -9.12 -2.20
C ARG A 107 4.98 -8.87 -0.83
N LEU A 108 6.14 -8.23 -0.77
CA LEU A 108 6.75 -7.84 0.50
C LEU A 108 5.84 -6.88 1.28
N ASP A 109 5.27 -5.88 0.59
CA ASP A 109 4.29 -4.95 1.17
C ASP A 109 3.10 -5.68 1.81
N TYR A 110 2.51 -6.66 1.11
CA TYR A 110 1.41 -7.48 1.65
C TYR A 110 1.82 -8.31 2.88
N TRP A 111 3.03 -8.86 2.92
CA TRP A 111 3.52 -9.58 4.09
C TRP A 111 3.74 -8.65 5.28
N VAL A 112 4.28 -7.46 5.04
CA VAL A 112 4.46 -6.42 6.07
C VAL A 112 3.10 -5.98 6.59
N LEU A 113 2.15 -5.68 5.70
CA LEU A 113 0.77 -5.32 6.06
C LEU A 113 0.12 -6.39 6.94
N LEU A 114 0.21 -7.66 6.53
CA LEU A 114 -0.34 -8.78 7.29
C LEU A 114 0.27 -8.88 8.69
N GLY A 115 1.59 -8.80 8.80
CA GLY A 115 2.30 -8.84 10.09
C GLY A 115 1.88 -7.70 11.01
N ILE A 116 1.77 -6.49 10.47
CA ILE A 116 1.31 -5.32 11.23
C ILE A 116 -0.16 -5.48 11.66
N LEU A 117 -1.04 -5.95 10.79
CA LEU A 117 -2.44 -6.20 11.13
C LEU A 117 -2.57 -7.20 12.28
N ILE A 118 -1.86 -8.34 12.22
CA ILE A 118 -1.85 -9.33 13.30
C ILE A 118 -1.40 -8.68 14.62
N TYR A 119 -0.32 -7.87 14.57
CA TYR A 119 0.18 -7.19 15.76
C TYR A 119 -0.83 -6.17 16.32
N VAL A 120 -1.38 -5.30 15.47
CA VAL A 120 -2.31 -4.24 15.87
C VAL A 120 -3.60 -4.84 16.45
N PHE A 121 -4.16 -5.87 15.81
CA PHE A 121 -5.35 -6.56 16.33
C PHE A 121 -5.05 -7.31 17.63
N GLY A 122 -3.91 -8.00 17.72
CA GLY A 122 -3.48 -8.68 18.93
C GLY A 122 -3.28 -7.72 20.11
N TYR A 123 -2.56 -6.62 19.88
CA TYR A 123 -2.34 -5.58 20.88
C TYR A 123 -3.65 -4.93 21.35
N THR A 124 -4.51 -4.58 20.41
CA THR A 124 -5.82 -3.98 20.70
C THR A 124 -6.70 -4.96 21.48
N GLY A 125 -6.75 -6.22 21.06
CA GLY A 125 -7.50 -7.27 21.75
C GLY A 125 -7.02 -7.48 23.19
N VAL A 126 -5.71 -7.63 23.40
CA VAL A 126 -5.13 -7.75 24.74
C VAL A 126 -5.43 -6.53 25.60
N SER A 127 -5.28 -5.33 25.04
CA SER A 127 -5.57 -4.08 25.76
C SER A 127 -7.02 -3.98 26.17
N PHE A 128 -7.94 -4.40 25.28
CA PHE A 128 -9.38 -4.40 25.53
C PHE A 128 -9.80 -5.39 26.62
N PHE A 129 -9.34 -6.64 26.51
CA PHE A 129 -9.75 -7.69 27.47
C PHE A 129 -9.11 -7.53 28.85
N ARG A 130 -7.90 -6.95 28.94
CA ARG A 130 -7.16 -6.81 30.20
C ARG A 130 -7.48 -5.55 31.01
N GLN A 131 -7.74 -4.42 30.37
CA GLN A 131 -7.84 -3.11 31.05
C GLN A 131 -9.21 -2.45 31.01
N ARG A 132 -10.24 -3.08 30.51
CA ARG A 132 -11.63 -2.56 30.45
C ARG A 132 -11.68 -1.04 30.12
N ARG A 133 -12.18 -0.20 31.05
CA ARG A 133 -12.43 1.23 30.81
C ARG A 133 -11.17 2.10 30.68
N GLU A 134 -10.09 1.75 31.38
CA GLU A 134 -8.82 2.47 31.29
C GLU A 134 -8.07 2.12 30.00
N GLY A 135 -8.20 0.90 29.51
CA GLY A 135 -7.63 0.45 28.24
C GLY A 135 -8.08 1.27 27.04
N TRP A 136 -9.35 1.67 27.01
CA TRP A 136 -9.90 2.49 25.93
C TRP A 136 -9.27 3.89 25.84
N ARG A 137 -9.14 4.57 26.97
CA ARG A 137 -8.53 5.91 27.01
C ARG A 137 -7.07 5.86 26.59
N ARG A 138 -6.37 4.84 27.04
CA ARG A 138 -4.95 4.63 26.70
C ARG A 138 -4.79 4.33 25.22
N LEU A 139 -5.57 3.40 24.68
CA LEU A 139 -5.56 3.03 23.27
C LEU A 139 -5.90 4.23 22.38
N ALA A 140 -6.90 5.03 22.76
CA ALA A 140 -7.25 6.26 22.06
C ALA A 140 -6.06 7.24 21.97
N TRP A 141 -5.33 7.45 23.08
CA TRP A 141 -4.12 8.28 23.06
C TRP A 141 -3.00 7.70 22.20
N GLU A 142 -2.82 6.40 22.19
CA GLU A 142 -1.83 5.71 21.36
C GLU A 142 -2.18 5.84 19.86
N VAL A 143 -3.45 5.69 19.50
CA VAL A 143 -3.94 5.92 18.13
C VAL A 143 -3.76 7.37 17.73
N VAL A 144 -4.15 8.34 18.56
CA VAL A 144 -3.95 9.76 18.29
C VAL A 144 -2.46 10.07 18.10
N SER A 145 -1.59 9.53 18.95
CA SER A 145 -0.14 9.73 18.83
C SER A 145 0.42 9.17 17.52
N GLY A 146 0.01 7.96 17.13
CA GLY A 146 0.42 7.34 15.87
C GLY A 146 -0.12 8.08 14.65
N SER A 147 -1.39 8.53 14.69
CA SER A 147 -1.98 9.34 13.63
C SER A 147 -1.28 10.70 13.49
N SER A 148 -0.94 11.35 14.61
CA SER A 148 -0.19 12.60 14.60
C SER A 148 1.21 12.42 14.02
N LEU A 149 1.88 11.30 14.34
CA LEU A 149 3.16 10.95 13.74
C LEU A 149 3.06 10.75 12.24
N THR A 150 2.00 10.06 11.77
CA THR A 150 1.74 9.87 10.34
C THR A 150 1.56 11.21 9.62
N LEU A 151 0.74 12.10 10.18
CA LEU A 151 0.54 13.44 9.62
C LEU A 151 1.85 14.25 9.57
N ALA A 152 2.64 14.20 10.64
CA ALA A 152 3.94 14.89 10.69
C ALA A 152 4.90 14.35 9.62
N LEU A 153 4.97 13.03 9.43
CA LEU A 153 5.77 12.41 8.37
C LEU A 153 5.28 12.80 6.97
N MET A 154 3.97 12.79 6.72
CA MET A 154 3.40 13.20 5.45
C MET A 154 3.68 14.68 5.13
N LEU A 155 3.56 15.57 6.14
CA LEU A 155 3.89 16.97 5.97
C LEU A 155 5.38 17.16 5.70
N ALA A 156 6.25 16.47 6.43
CA ALA A 156 7.70 16.56 6.23
C ALA A 156 8.11 16.09 4.82
N LEU A 157 7.55 14.98 4.34
CA LEU A 157 7.79 14.49 2.98
C LEU A 157 7.22 15.45 1.93
N GLY A 158 5.99 15.95 2.13
CA GLY A 158 5.35 16.91 1.22
C GLY A 158 6.14 18.22 1.11
N LEU A 159 6.61 18.76 2.24
CA LEU A 159 7.47 19.95 2.23
C LEU A 159 8.84 19.66 1.60
N GLY A 160 9.43 18.50 1.89
CA GLY A 160 10.69 18.08 1.27
C GLY A 160 10.61 17.97 -0.24
N THR A 161 9.50 17.47 -0.79
CA THR A 161 9.29 17.42 -2.24
C THR A 161 9.11 18.82 -2.83
N LEU A 162 8.35 19.71 -2.18
CA LEU A 162 8.17 21.08 -2.65
C LEU A 162 9.48 21.87 -2.67
N LEU A 163 10.32 21.72 -1.64
CA LEU A 163 11.60 22.42 -1.54
C LEU A 163 12.71 21.79 -2.41
N GLY A 164 12.62 20.49 -2.69
CA GLY A 164 13.62 19.77 -3.47
C GLY A 164 13.43 19.84 -4.99
N PHE A 165 12.26 20.26 -5.49
CA PHE A 165 12.01 20.43 -6.91
C PHE A 165 12.47 21.82 -7.47
N ASP A 166 12.92 22.74 -6.61
CA ASP A 166 13.40 24.05 -7.01
C ASP A 166 14.94 24.10 -7.24
N GLN A 167 15.63 22.94 -7.32
CA GLN A 167 17.04 22.82 -7.67
C GLN A 167 17.23 21.97 -8.94
#